data_301d7242d3c8759746275fc4adc4ae8e
#
_entry.id   301d7242d3c8759746275fc4adc4ae8e
#
_cell.length_a   1.000
_cell.length_b   1.000
_cell.length_c   1.000
_cell.angle_alpha   90.00
_cell.angle_beta   90.00
_cell.angle_gamma   90.00
#
_symmetry.space_group_name_H-M   'P 1'
#
loop_
_entity.id
_entity.type
_entity.pdbx_description
1 polymer ?
#
loop_
_entity_poly.entity_id
_entity_poly.type
_entity_poly.pdbx_seq_one_letter_code
_entity_poly.pdbx_strand_id
1 'polypeptide(L)'
;LTVGTTEDPTVSRMTIVTIADDETYEQIKKQLNRMIEVIKVIDFTDTFVWMKEIMYVKVRRCDTADKAELFQIAETFKGRVVDYGKDSVVLEFVQSFTKNDAVVNLMKEEFNSIEVVRGGSVGIESISMMEK
;
A
#
# COMPACT_ATOMS: atom_id res chain seq x y z
N LEU A 1 -9.12 2.10 -0.20
CA LEU A 1 -9.96 1.64 0.91
C LEU A 1 -9.50 0.27 1.39
N THR A 2 -9.15 0.18 2.65
CA THR A 2 -8.71 -1.07 3.28
C THR A 2 -9.58 -1.33 4.49
N VAL A 3 -10.04 -2.57 4.67
CA VAL A 3 -10.89 -2.97 5.79
C VAL A 3 -10.26 -4.18 6.47
N GLY A 4 -10.19 -4.13 7.80
CA GLY A 4 -9.70 -5.26 8.59
C GLY A 4 -10.37 -5.34 9.95
N THR A 5 -10.33 -6.53 10.54
CA THR A 5 -10.81 -6.73 11.91
C THR A 5 -9.85 -6.08 12.90
N THR A 6 -10.37 -5.76 14.08
CA THR A 6 -9.58 -5.23 15.19
C THR A 6 -9.46 -6.29 16.29
N GLU A 7 -8.87 -5.93 17.44
CA GLU A 7 -8.83 -6.76 18.63
C GLU A 7 -10.24 -7.11 19.15
N ASP A 8 -11.23 -6.31 18.79
CA ASP A 8 -12.64 -6.60 19.02
C ASP A 8 -13.22 -7.17 17.71
N PRO A 9 -13.60 -8.46 17.67
CA PRO A 9 -14.07 -9.08 16.42
C PRO A 9 -15.40 -8.50 15.90
N THR A 10 -16.10 -7.69 16.68
CA THR A 10 -17.33 -7.01 16.24
C THR A 10 -17.05 -5.65 15.62
N VAL A 11 -15.80 -5.18 15.65
CA VAL A 11 -15.39 -3.86 15.14
C VAL A 11 -14.34 -4.02 14.04
N SER A 12 -14.58 -3.38 12.92
CA SER A 12 -13.62 -3.30 11.82
C SER A 12 -13.02 -1.91 11.74
N ARG A 13 -11.78 -1.84 11.32
CA ARG A 13 -11.08 -0.58 11.03
C ARG A 13 -10.92 -0.44 9.53
N MET A 14 -11.31 0.72 9.01
CA MET A 14 -11.15 1.07 7.61
C MET A 14 -10.11 2.17 7.48
N THR A 15 -9.21 2.01 6.52
CA THR A 15 -8.28 3.06 6.14
C THR A 15 -8.70 3.60 4.78
N ILE A 16 -9.02 4.89 4.73
CA ILE A 16 -9.47 5.57 3.51
C ILE A 16 -8.42 6.60 3.12
N VAL A 17 -7.90 6.48 1.91
CA VAL A 17 -6.98 7.45 1.32
C VAL A 17 -7.73 8.16 0.20
N THR A 18 -7.74 9.48 0.23
CA THR A 18 -8.43 10.28 -0.77
C THR A 18 -7.58 11.46 -1.21
N ILE A 19 -7.77 11.88 -2.46
CA ILE A 19 -7.19 13.11 -3.00
C ILE A 19 -8.37 14.08 -3.16
N ALA A 20 -8.41 15.11 -2.30
CA ALA A 20 -9.50 16.08 -2.29
C ALA A 20 -8.97 17.42 -1.78
N ASP A 21 -9.67 18.51 -2.14
CA ASP A 21 -9.38 19.81 -1.54
C ASP A 21 -9.84 19.83 -0.08
N ASP A 22 -9.44 20.86 0.66
CA ASP A 22 -9.73 20.96 2.08
C ASP A 22 -11.24 20.99 2.38
N GLU A 23 -12.01 21.65 1.55
CA GLU A 23 -13.46 21.75 1.71
C GLU A 23 -14.13 20.39 1.52
N THR A 24 -13.79 19.69 0.45
CA THR A 24 -14.33 18.36 0.17
C THR A 24 -13.91 17.37 1.26
N TYR A 25 -12.67 17.45 1.71
CA TYR A 25 -12.15 16.60 2.76
C TYR A 25 -12.93 16.78 4.08
N GLU A 26 -13.19 18.02 4.48
CA GLU A 26 -13.98 18.32 5.68
C GLU A 26 -15.40 17.80 5.57
N GLN A 27 -16.02 17.89 4.40
CA GLN A 27 -17.35 17.33 4.15
C GLN A 27 -17.36 15.81 4.30
N ILE A 28 -16.36 15.12 3.76
CA ILE A 28 -16.23 13.67 3.89
C ILE A 28 -16.16 13.28 5.36
N LYS A 29 -15.32 13.94 6.15
CA LYS A 29 -15.21 13.68 7.60
C LYS A 29 -16.55 13.85 8.31
N LYS A 30 -17.27 14.94 8.02
CA LYS A 30 -18.57 15.22 8.63
C LYS A 30 -19.59 14.14 8.29
N GLN A 31 -19.64 13.71 7.04
CA GLN A 31 -20.56 12.66 6.61
C GLN A 31 -20.25 11.32 7.28
N LEU A 32 -18.99 10.97 7.40
CA LEU A 32 -18.58 9.75 8.09
C LEU A 32 -18.98 9.77 9.56
N ASN A 33 -18.79 10.89 10.24
CA ASN A 33 -19.14 11.03 11.64
C ASN A 33 -20.65 10.96 11.90
N ARG A 34 -21.49 11.20 10.90
CA ARG A 34 -22.94 11.11 11.01
C ARG A 34 -23.50 9.72 10.84
N MET A 35 -22.70 8.80 10.33
CA MET A 35 -23.16 7.42 10.09
C MET A 35 -23.27 6.68 11.41
N ILE A 36 -24.40 6.02 11.64
CA ILE A 36 -24.66 5.30 12.90
C ILE A 36 -23.64 4.19 13.14
N GLU A 37 -23.21 3.51 12.08
CA GLU A 37 -22.26 2.41 12.13
C GLU A 37 -20.83 2.85 12.40
N VAL A 38 -20.54 4.15 12.29
CA VAL A 38 -19.19 4.69 12.51
C VAL A 38 -19.04 5.08 13.97
N ILE A 39 -18.15 4.37 14.69
CA ILE A 39 -17.89 4.62 16.10
C ILE A 39 -16.96 5.81 16.28
N LYS A 40 -15.91 5.90 15.44
CA LYS A 40 -14.87 6.92 15.55
C LYS A 40 -14.21 7.17 14.21
N VAL A 41 -13.90 8.42 13.91
CA VAL A 41 -13.11 8.83 12.76
C VAL A 41 -11.81 9.43 13.26
N ILE A 42 -10.68 8.94 12.75
CA ILE A 42 -9.34 9.44 13.08
C ILE A 42 -8.75 10.07 11.83
N ASP A 43 -8.41 11.36 11.91
CA ASP A 43 -7.77 12.10 10.84
C ASP A 43 -6.25 12.01 10.98
N PHE A 44 -5.57 11.52 9.94
CA PHE A 44 -4.12 11.32 9.94
C PHE A 44 -3.32 12.52 9.41
N THR A 45 -4.00 13.61 9.02
CA THR A 45 -3.35 14.73 8.32
C THR A 45 -2.16 15.33 9.08
N ASP A 46 -2.33 15.56 10.38
CA ASP A 46 -1.32 16.20 11.23
C ASP A 46 -0.73 15.25 12.28
N THR A 47 -0.80 13.96 12.04
CA THR A 47 -0.39 12.93 13.00
C THR A 47 0.67 12.05 12.37
N PHE A 48 1.69 11.64 13.15
CA PHE A 48 2.59 10.58 12.71
C PHE A 48 1.86 9.23 12.74
N VAL A 49 1.94 8.53 11.64
CA VAL A 49 1.22 7.28 11.42
C VAL A 49 2.20 6.23 10.89
N TRP A 50 2.12 5.04 11.43
CA TRP A 50 2.74 3.87 10.82
C TRP A 50 1.80 3.37 9.75
N MET A 51 2.22 3.46 8.50
CA MET A 51 1.37 3.10 7.36
C MET A 51 2.18 2.37 6.31
N LYS A 52 1.67 1.23 5.87
CA LYS A 52 2.28 0.40 4.83
C LYS A 52 1.20 -0.22 3.96
N GLU A 53 1.60 -0.53 2.74
CA GLU A 53 0.80 -1.31 1.80
C GLU A 53 1.61 -2.52 1.38
N ILE A 54 1.00 -3.70 1.40
CA ILE A 54 1.60 -4.88 0.78
C ILE A 54 1.25 -4.92 -0.71
N MET A 55 2.22 -5.28 -1.53
CA MET A 55 2.04 -5.39 -2.97
C MET A 55 2.80 -6.60 -3.50
N TYR A 56 2.16 -7.36 -4.39
CA TYR A 56 2.81 -8.44 -5.13
C TYR A 56 2.89 -8.06 -6.60
N VAL A 57 4.04 -8.33 -7.20
CA VAL A 57 4.26 -8.13 -8.63
C VAL A 57 4.78 -9.43 -9.22
N LYS A 58 4.04 -9.97 -10.18
CA LYS A 58 4.45 -11.17 -10.93
C LYS A 58 4.91 -10.73 -12.30
N VAL A 59 6.10 -11.16 -12.69
CA VAL A 59 6.65 -10.90 -14.01
C VAL A 59 6.85 -12.21 -14.72
N ARG A 60 6.31 -12.33 -15.92
CA ARG A 60 6.44 -13.51 -16.77
C ARG A 60 7.34 -13.23 -17.95
N ARG A 61 7.77 -14.29 -18.62
CA ARG A 61 8.64 -14.21 -19.80
C ARG A 61 9.97 -13.52 -19.50
N CYS A 62 10.54 -13.90 -18.37
CA CYS A 62 11.82 -13.38 -17.91
C CYS A 62 12.97 -14.24 -18.43
N ASP A 63 13.92 -13.62 -19.11
CA ASP A 63 15.21 -14.26 -19.39
C ASP A 63 16.18 -14.00 -18.22
N THR A 64 17.42 -14.42 -18.35
CA THR A 64 18.43 -14.25 -17.30
C THR A 64 18.69 -12.77 -16.98
N ALA A 65 18.74 -11.93 -18.02
CA ALA A 65 18.94 -10.49 -17.85
C ALA A 65 17.76 -9.83 -17.13
N ASP A 66 16.54 -10.22 -17.47
CA ASP A 66 15.33 -9.73 -16.81
C ASP A 66 15.32 -10.09 -15.32
N LYS A 67 15.70 -11.33 -14.99
CA LYS A 67 15.78 -11.78 -13.61
C LYS A 67 16.81 -11.02 -12.80
N ALA A 68 17.97 -10.76 -13.38
CA ALA A 68 19.01 -9.96 -12.74
C ALA A 68 18.50 -8.54 -12.42
N GLU A 69 17.77 -7.95 -13.35
CA GLU A 69 17.19 -6.62 -13.15
C GLU A 69 16.10 -6.64 -12.07
N LEU A 70 15.25 -7.67 -12.05
CA LEU A 70 14.23 -7.83 -11.01
C LEU A 70 14.84 -7.98 -9.63
N PHE A 71 15.94 -8.71 -9.50
CA PHE A 71 16.66 -8.84 -8.25
C PHE A 71 17.24 -7.49 -7.81
N GLN A 72 17.73 -6.69 -8.75
CA GLN A 72 18.24 -5.35 -8.48
C GLN A 72 17.13 -4.42 -8.00
N ILE A 73 15.95 -4.49 -8.62
CA ILE A 73 14.77 -3.70 -8.20
C ILE A 73 14.35 -4.10 -6.80
N ALA A 74 14.27 -5.39 -6.51
CA ALA A 74 13.92 -5.88 -5.18
C ALA A 74 14.90 -5.37 -4.12
N GLU A 75 16.18 -5.42 -4.40
CA GLU A 75 17.23 -4.92 -3.50
C GLU A 75 17.10 -3.41 -3.27
N THR A 76 16.94 -2.65 -4.34
CA THR A 76 16.89 -1.18 -4.29
C THR A 76 15.68 -0.68 -3.52
N PHE A 77 14.52 -1.29 -3.72
CA PHE A 77 13.26 -0.88 -3.10
C PHE A 77 12.93 -1.69 -1.84
N LYS A 78 13.87 -2.48 -1.37
CA LYS A 78 13.72 -3.29 -0.15
C LYS A 78 12.53 -4.25 -0.21
N GLY A 79 12.26 -4.76 -1.40
CA GLY A 79 11.35 -5.86 -1.60
C GLY A 79 12.08 -7.18 -1.49
N ARG A 80 11.37 -8.26 -1.75
CA ARG A 80 11.99 -9.59 -1.76
C ARG A 80 11.39 -10.48 -2.83
N VAL A 81 12.16 -11.42 -3.29
CA VAL A 81 11.69 -12.47 -4.20
C VAL A 81 11.00 -13.53 -3.34
N VAL A 82 9.71 -13.76 -3.57
CA VAL A 82 8.92 -14.73 -2.81
C VAL A 82 8.64 -16.00 -3.62
N ASP A 83 8.76 -15.92 -4.95
CA ASP A 83 8.58 -17.08 -5.81
C ASP A 83 9.44 -16.94 -7.06
N TYR A 84 9.88 -18.05 -7.59
CA TYR A 84 10.85 -18.08 -8.68
C TYR A 84 10.58 -19.28 -9.58
N GLY A 85 10.33 -19.04 -10.82
CA GLY A 85 10.13 -20.07 -11.84
C GLY A 85 11.20 -19.99 -12.92
N LYS A 86 11.07 -20.86 -13.93
CA LYS A 86 12.01 -20.92 -15.04
C LYS A 86 12.07 -19.59 -15.80
N ASP A 87 10.92 -18.98 -16.05
CA ASP A 87 10.79 -17.73 -16.80
C ASP A 87 9.88 -16.71 -16.12
N SER A 88 9.70 -16.85 -14.81
CA SER A 88 8.83 -15.96 -14.06
C SER A 88 9.34 -15.74 -12.63
N VAL A 89 8.99 -14.61 -12.07
CA VAL A 89 9.41 -14.19 -10.72
C VAL A 89 8.24 -13.46 -10.05
N VAL A 90 8.03 -13.67 -8.75
CA VAL A 90 7.11 -12.89 -7.93
C VAL A 90 7.90 -12.12 -6.90
N LEU A 91 7.68 -10.81 -6.88
CA LEU A 91 8.25 -9.89 -5.90
C LEU A 91 7.18 -9.45 -4.90
N GLU A 92 7.60 -9.28 -3.65
CA GLU A 92 6.76 -8.75 -2.58
C GLU A 92 7.37 -7.45 -2.08
N PHE A 93 6.54 -6.42 -1.95
CA PHE A 93 6.92 -5.13 -1.37
C PHE A 93 5.97 -4.79 -0.23
N VAL A 94 6.54 -4.31 0.87
CA VAL A 94 5.79 -3.78 2.01
C VAL A 94 6.36 -2.40 2.30
N GLN A 95 5.72 -1.37 1.78
CA GLN A 95 6.23 0.00 1.84
C GLN A 95 5.09 1.00 1.62
N SER A 96 5.41 2.28 1.56
CA SER A 96 4.40 3.31 1.34
C SER A 96 3.73 3.14 -0.02
N PHE A 97 2.50 3.60 -0.11
CA PHE A 97 1.75 3.63 -1.36
C PHE A 97 2.54 4.33 -2.47
N THR A 98 3.16 5.47 -2.15
CA THR A 98 3.94 6.25 -3.13
C THR A 98 5.15 5.48 -3.65
N LYS A 99 5.86 4.77 -2.78
CA LYS A 99 6.99 3.93 -3.21
C LYS A 99 6.51 2.76 -4.06
N ASN A 100 5.38 2.16 -3.72
CA ASN A 100 4.79 1.11 -4.54
C ASN A 100 4.38 1.63 -5.92
N ASP A 101 3.84 2.85 -6.01
CA ASP A 101 3.56 3.49 -7.29
C ASP A 101 4.84 3.63 -8.14
N ALA A 102 5.92 4.07 -7.52
CA ALA A 102 7.20 4.23 -8.22
C ALA A 102 7.70 2.90 -8.79
N VAL A 103 7.59 1.83 -8.01
CA VAL A 103 7.97 0.48 -8.47
C VAL A 103 7.11 0.03 -9.64
N VAL A 104 5.80 0.21 -9.55
CA VAL A 104 4.87 -0.17 -10.63
C VAL A 104 5.20 0.57 -11.91
N ASN A 105 5.43 1.88 -11.83
CA ASN A 105 5.74 2.70 -13.00
C ASN A 105 7.06 2.26 -13.65
N LEU A 106 8.08 2.00 -12.84
CA LEU A 106 9.36 1.51 -13.33
C LEU A 106 9.19 0.15 -14.03
N MET A 107 8.47 -0.76 -13.41
CA MET A 107 8.30 -2.11 -13.95
C MET A 107 7.47 -2.14 -15.23
N LYS A 108 6.49 -1.25 -15.36
CA LYS A 108 5.72 -1.09 -16.60
C LYS A 108 6.60 -0.65 -17.77
N GLU A 109 7.62 0.16 -17.52
CA GLU A 109 8.55 0.62 -18.56
C GLU A 109 9.52 -0.49 -18.98
N GLU A 110 9.93 -1.35 -18.04
CA GLU A 110 11.00 -2.31 -18.25
C GLU A 110 10.50 -3.69 -18.68
N PHE A 111 9.28 -4.05 -18.34
CA PHE A 111 8.74 -5.39 -18.58
C PHE A 111 7.38 -5.34 -19.27
N ASN A 112 7.13 -6.27 -20.18
CA ASN A 112 5.91 -6.31 -20.97
C ASN A 112 4.79 -7.13 -20.34
N SER A 113 5.13 -8.11 -19.51
CA SER A 113 4.17 -9.05 -18.93
C SER A 113 4.24 -9.00 -17.41
N ILE A 114 3.52 -8.05 -16.84
CA ILE A 114 3.44 -7.89 -15.39
C ILE A 114 2.01 -8.00 -14.90
N GLU A 115 1.86 -8.51 -13.70
CA GLU A 115 0.59 -8.59 -12.98
C GLU A 115 0.82 -8.03 -11.59
N VAL A 116 0.01 -7.06 -11.18
CA VAL A 116 0.16 -6.35 -9.91
C VAL A 116 -1.07 -6.53 -9.05
N VAL A 117 -0.87 -6.91 -7.79
CA VAL A 117 -1.94 -6.95 -6.80
C VAL A 117 -1.50 -6.10 -5.61
N ARG A 118 -2.34 -5.12 -5.25
CA ARG A 118 -2.09 -4.20 -4.14
C ARG A 118 -3.16 -4.36 -3.08
N GLY A 119 -2.72 -4.36 -1.83
CA GLY A 119 -3.63 -4.58 -0.70
C GLY A 119 -4.30 -3.31 -0.18
N GLY A 120 -3.80 -2.15 -0.55
CA GLY A 120 -4.21 -0.88 0.07
C GLY A 120 -3.48 -0.62 1.38
N SER A 121 -3.47 0.63 1.78
CA SER A 121 -2.73 1.08 2.96
C SER A 121 -3.42 0.69 4.26
N VAL A 122 -2.63 0.26 5.24
CA VAL A 122 -3.08 0.03 6.62
C VAL A 122 -2.28 0.96 7.51
N GLY A 123 -2.96 1.70 8.38
CA GLY A 123 -2.32 2.71 9.21
C GLY A 123 -2.76 2.69 10.66
N ILE A 124 -1.82 3.04 11.54
CA ILE A 124 -2.07 3.23 12.97
C ILE A 124 -1.23 4.39 13.49
N GLU A 125 -1.79 5.16 14.42
CA GLU A 125 -1.11 6.31 15.00
C GLU A 125 0.15 5.87 15.76
N SER A 126 1.19 6.70 15.72
CA SER A 126 2.41 6.50 16.49
C SER A 126 2.16 6.74 17.98
N ILE A 127 2.90 6.03 18.83
CA ILE A 127 2.94 6.27 20.29
C ILE A 127 4.03 7.28 20.64
N SER A 128 5.20 7.11 20.03
CA SER A 128 6.41 7.83 20.43
C SER A 128 6.64 9.12 19.67
N MET A 129 6.01 9.28 18.50
CA MET A 129 6.13 10.48 17.69
C MET A 129 4.86 11.32 17.81
N MET A 130 5.04 12.64 17.89
CA MET A 130 3.98 13.60 18.05
C MET A 130 3.42 13.99 16.67
N GLU A 131 2.97 15.21 16.51
CA GLU A 131 2.48 15.75 15.25
C GLU A 131 3.62 15.89 14.23
N LYS A 132 3.27 15.82 12.96
CA LYS A 132 4.20 16.04 11.86
C LYS A 132 4.77 17.46 11.87
#